data_bb7eacb3a54b6fe230444dcfc7b5576c
#
_entry.id   bb7eacb3a54b6fe230444dcfc7b5576c
#
_cell.length_a   1.000
_cell.length_b   1.000
_cell.length_c   1.000
_cell.angle_alpha   90.00
_cell.angle_beta   90.00
_cell.angle_gamma   90.00
#
_symmetry.space_group_name_H-M   'P 1'
#
loop_
_entity.id
_entity.type
_entity.pdbx_description
1 polymer ?
#
loop_
_entity_poly.entity_id
_entity_poly.type
_entity_poly.pdbx_seq_one_letter_code
_entity_poly.pdbx_strand_id
1 'polypeptide(L)'
;MDFVLRSLPEGKDESMPDPASAGVETLDAIRQELAECGGCVLCGNRNTIVFGTGNPRAQLMFVGEAPGAEEDLQGKPFVGAAGKRLDRWIESINLTREDVYIANIVKCRPPGNRVPTPEEARSCMPYLIRQIRIIRPKLLCTLGLTALNYMLGVDERITKARGRWRDWNGIPLLPTYHPAFILRDPSREKEVFEDFKDLASRLLIAEA
;
A
#
# COMPACT_ATOMS: atom_id res chain seq x y z
N MET A 1 -3.42 -20.73 19.44
CA MET A 1 -3.95 -19.37 19.31
C MET A 1 -4.65 -19.33 17.97
N ASP A 2 -5.95 -19.58 18.03
CA ASP A 2 -6.77 -19.73 16.82
C ASP A 2 -7.07 -18.37 16.21
N PHE A 3 -6.41 -18.06 15.09
CA PHE A 3 -6.80 -16.98 14.22
C PHE A 3 -8.08 -17.42 13.49
N VAL A 4 -9.22 -17.08 14.05
CA VAL A 4 -10.50 -17.23 13.36
C VAL A 4 -10.56 -16.15 12.28
N LEU A 5 -10.11 -16.52 11.09
CA LEU A 5 -10.46 -15.84 9.84
C LEU A 5 -11.96 -16.06 9.60
N ARG A 6 -12.80 -15.23 10.20
CA ARG A 6 -14.18 -15.10 9.72
C ARG A 6 -14.08 -14.35 8.39
N SER A 7 -14.43 -15.10 7.33
CA SER A 7 -14.68 -14.58 5.99
C SER A 7 -15.37 -13.22 6.06
N LEU A 8 -14.85 -12.27 5.28
CA LEU A 8 -15.58 -11.04 4.94
C LEU A 8 -16.94 -11.50 4.41
N PRO A 9 -18.05 -10.84 4.78
CA PRO A 9 -19.35 -11.22 4.27
C PRO A 9 -19.30 -11.14 2.74
N GLU A 10 -19.66 -12.24 2.08
CA GLU A 10 -19.96 -12.27 0.66
C GLU A 10 -21.02 -11.21 0.41
N GLY A 11 -20.61 -10.11 -0.22
CA GLY A 11 -21.51 -9.04 -0.61
C GLY A 11 -22.54 -9.62 -1.55
N LYS A 12 -23.79 -9.68 -1.10
CA LYS A 12 -24.92 -9.84 -1.98
C LYS A 12 -24.82 -8.77 -3.06
N ASP A 13 -25.02 -9.19 -4.28
CA ASP A 13 -25.18 -8.38 -5.49
C ASP A 13 -26.24 -7.29 -5.24
N GLU A 14 -25.82 -6.18 -4.63
CA GLU A 14 -26.57 -4.93 -4.67
C GLU A 14 -26.17 -4.25 -5.96
N SER A 15 -27.07 -4.28 -6.91
CA SER A 15 -27.03 -3.55 -8.18
C SER A 15 -26.34 -2.19 -7.98
N MET A 16 -25.13 -2.06 -8.55
CA MET A 16 -24.36 -0.82 -8.53
C MET A 16 -25.24 0.32 -9.04
N PRO A 17 -25.39 1.42 -8.30
CA PRO A 17 -26.07 2.60 -8.84
C PRO A 17 -25.36 3.07 -10.10
N ASP A 18 -26.14 3.48 -11.09
CA ASP A 18 -25.70 4.00 -12.38
C ASP A 18 -24.61 5.08 -12.18
N PRO A 19 -23.41 4.94 -12.76
CA PRO A 19 -22.30 5.87 -12.56
C PRO A 19 -22.58 7.30 -13.09
N ALA A 20 -23.73 7.56 -13.66
CA ALA A 20 -24.08 8.86 -14.23
C ALA A 20 -24.69 9.87 -13.24
N SER A 21 -25.00 9.50 -11.98
CA SER A 21 -25.70 10.38 -11.04
C SER A 21 -24.98 10.66 -9.71
N ALA A 22 -23.86 10.01 -9.43
CA ALA A 22 -23.00 10.35 -8.27
C ALA A 22 -21.75 11.04 -8.80
N GLY A 23 -21.43 12.24 -8.31
CA GLY A 23 -20.18 12.94 -8.66
C GLY A 23 -19.00 11.99 -8.53
N VAL A 24 -18.13 11.93 -9.57
CA VAL A 24 -16.98 11.01 -9.60
C VAL A 24 -16.13 11.26 -8.37
N GLU A 25 -16.00 10.26 -7.50
CA GLU A 25 -15.17 10.34 -6.30
C GLU A 25 -13.71 10.68 -6.68
N THR A 26 -13.09 11.61 -5.95
CA THR A 26 -11.73 12.07 -6.22
C THR A 26 -10.80 11.78 -5.03
N LEU A 27 -9.49 11.72 -5.31
CA LEU A 27 -8.49 11.60 -4.23
C LEU A 27 -8.57 12.78 -3.25
N ASP A 28 -8.94 13.97 -3.71
CA ASP A 28 -9.08 15.15 -2.85
C ASP A 28 -10.30 15.03 -1.94
N ALA A 29 -11.41 14.47 -2.41
CA ALA A 29 -12.58 14.19 -1.56
C ALA A 29 -12.21 13.21 -0.43
N ILE A 30 -11.48 12.12 -0.74
CA ILE A 30 -11.00 11.17 0.28
C ILE A 30 -10.02 11.87 1.24
N ARG A 31 -9.16 12.74 0.76
CA ARG A 31 -8.20 13.50 1.59
C ARG A 31 -8.92 14.40 2.56
N GLN A 32 -9.96 15.10 2.13
CA GLN A 32 -10.78 15.97 2.98
C GLN A 32 -11.51 15.16 4.05
N GLU A 33 -12.12 14.04 3.69
CA GLU A 33 -12.77 13.13 4.65
C GLU A 33 -11.78 12.60 5.71
N LEU A 34 -10.57 12.21 5.28
CA LEU A 34 -9.53 11.73 6.19
C LEU A 34 -8.99 12.83 7.12
N ALA A 35 -9.04 14.11 6.74
CA ALA A 35 -8.49 15.21 7.55
C ALA A 35 -9.06 15.20 8.97
N GLU A 36 -10.34 14.88 9.13
CA GLU A 36 -11.04 14.81 10.41
C GLU A 36 -11.24 13.36 10.91
N CYS A 37 -10.52 12.39 10.33
CA CYS A 37 -10.73 10.99 10.66
C CYS A 37 -10.42 10.67 12.12
N GLY A 38 -11.45 10.19 12.84
CA GLY A 38 -11.38 9.63 14.19
C GLY A 38 -11.66 8.11 14.24
N GLY A 39 -11.54 7.40 13.13
CA GLY A 39 -12.03 6.03 12.96
C GLY A 39 -11.29 4.94 13.75
N CYS A 40 -10.14 5.23 14.37
CA CYS A 40 -9.42 4.29 15.22
C CYS A 40 -8.51 5.02 16.23
N VAL A 41 -7.96 4.26 17.18
CA VAL A 41 -7.12 4.82 18.27
C VAL A 41 -5.85 5.52 17.77
N LEU A 42 -5.39 5.28 16.55
CA LEU A 42 -4.19 5.93 16.01
C LEU A 42 -4.38 7.44 15.80
N CYS A 43 -5.61 7.93 15.68
CA CYS A 43 -5.88 9.35 15.48
C CYS A 43 -5.40 10.22 16.65
N GLY A 44 -5.39 9.69 17.87
CA GLY A 44 -4.98 10.41 19.07
C GLY A 44 -3.46 10.62 19.22
N ASN A 45 -2.66 9.92 18.43
CA ASN A 45 -1.19 9.91 18.57
C ASN A 45 -0.44 10.37 17.30
N ARG A 46 -1.15 10.67 16.21
CA ARG A 46 -0.53 11.15 14.96
C ARG A 46 -0.21 12.64 15.06
N ASN A 47 0.86 13.07 14.40
CA ASN A 47 1.08 14.47 14.09
C ASN A 47 0.32 14.85 12.80
N THR A 48 0.46 14.03 11.76
CA THR A 48 -0.24 14.24 10.49
C THR A 48 -0.83 12.95 9.93
N ILE A 49 -1.76 13.09 9.00
CA ILE A 49 -2.25 11.97 8.19
C ILE A 49 -1.34 11.79 6.99
N VAL A 50 -0.79 10.60 6.82
CA VAL A 50 0.02 10.23 5.67
C VAL A 50 -0.88 9.60 4.61
N PHE A 51 -1.49 10.45 3.80
CA PHE A 51 -2.51 10.04 2.82
C PHE A 51 -1.97 9.09 1.76
N GLY A 52 -0.82 9.41 1.22
CA GLY A 52 -0.21 8.81 0.04
C GLY A 52 0.26 9.92 -0.90
N THR A 53 1.18 9.59 -1.81
CA THR A 53 1.77 10.56 -2.74
C THR A 53 2.20 9.88 -4.04
N GLY A 54 2.30 10.67 -5.10
CA GLY A 54 2.74 10.24 -6.42
C GLY A 54 1.72 10.59 -7.52
N ASN A 55 1.84 9.92 -8.65
CA ASN A 55 0.98 10.14 -9.80
C ASN A 55 -0.45 9.61 -9.54
N PRO A 56 -1.50 10.44 -9.61
CA PRO A 56 -2.88 9.97 -9.45
C PRO A 56 -3.36 9.06 -10.60
N ARG A 57 -2.57 8.92 -11.66
CA ARG A 57 -2.79 8.00 -12.79
C ARG A 57 -1.64 7.01 -12.94
N ALA A 58 -0.96 6.69 -11.84
CA ALA A 58 0.16 5.76 -11.83
C ALA A 58 -0.24 4.37 -12.31
N GLN A 59 0.58 3.76 -13.13
CA GLN A 59 0.39 2.37 -13.55
C GLN A 59 0.89 1.37 -12.49
N LEU A 60 1.81 1.78 -11.63
CA LEU A 60 2.36 1.00 -10.53
C LEU A 60 2.08 1.71 -9.20
N MET A 61 1.47 0.98 -8.26
CA MET A 61 1.23 1.49 -6.91
C MET A 61 1.93 0.61 -5.87
N PHE A 62 2.70 1.24 -4.99
CA PHE A 62 3.32 0.60 -3.84
C PHE A 62 2.44 0.75 -2.60
N VAL A 63 2.30 -0.35 -1.86
CA VAL A 63 1.53 -0.40 -0.61
C VAL A 63 2.43 -0.87 0.52
N GLY A 64 2.72 0.01 1.48
CA GLY A 64 3.45 -0.30 2.70
C GLY A 64 2.53 -0.57 3.89
N GLU A 65 3.13 -0.73 5.07
CA GLU A 65 2.43 -1.05 6.32
C GLU A 65 1.81 0.20 6.97
N ALA A 66 2.62 1.13 7.41
CA ALA A 66 2.25 2.28 8.23
C ALA A 66 3.29 3.40 8.12
N PRO A 67 2.95 4.65 8.45
CA PRO A 67 3.92 5.72 8.60
C PRO A 67 4.90 5.48 9.76
N GLY A 68 6.18 5.83 9.55
CA GLY A 68 7.18 5.99 10.58
C GLY A 68 7.20 7.41 11.16
N ALA A 69 8.23 7.73 11.95
CA ALA A 69 8.33 9.02 12.62
C ALA A 69 8.50 10.19 11.64
N GLU A 70 9.37 10.04 10.65
CA GLU A 70 9.61 11.07 9.65
C GLU A 70 8.39 11.30 8.76
N GLU A 71 7.69 10.22 8.41
CA GLU A 71 6.47 10.27 7.62
C GLU A 71 5.35 10.99 8.37
N ASP A 72 5.21 10.70 9.67
CA ASP A 72 4.21 11.32 10.54
C ASP A 72 4.45 12.84 10.71
N LEU A 73 5.72 13.28 10.72
CA LEU A 73 6.07 14.70 10.78
C LEU A 73 5.82 15.41 9.44
N GLN A 74 6.13 14.76 8.32
CA GLN A 74 6.12 15.39 7.00
C GLN A 74 4.81 15.17 6.22
N GLY A 75 3.94 14.25 6.67
CA GLY A 75 2.68 13.91 5.99
C GLY A 75 2.87 13.17 4.66
N LYS A 76 4.07 12.65 4.37
CA LYS A 76 4.39 11.95 3.12
C LYS A 76 4.90 10.53 3.41
N PRO A 77 4.49 9.50 2.65
CA PRO A 77 4.96 8.14 2.86
C PRO A 77 6.41 7.95 2.40
N PHE A 78 7.14 7.10 3.12
CA PHE A 78 8.49 6.69 2.75
C PHE A 78 9.46 7.86 2.50
N VAL A 79 9.62 8.77 3.48
CA VAL A 79 10.57 9.91 3.43
C VAL A 79 11.81 9.67 4.28
N GLY A 80 11.78 8.75 5.24
CA GLY A 80 12.92 8.38 6.07
C GLY A 80 13.93 7.48 5.35
N ALA A 81 14.82 6.83 6.11
CA ALA A 81 15.86 5.95 5.57
C ALA A 81 15.30 4.80 4.71
N ALA A 82 14.16 4.21 5.13
CA ALA A 82 13.45 3.19 4.35
C ALA A 82 12.92 3.76 3.01
N GLY A 83 12.46 5.00 3.02
CA GLY A 83 12.01 5.69 1.81
C GLY A 83 13.13 5.90 0.80
N LYS A 84 14.29 6.38 1.25
CA LYS A 84 15.48 6.53 0.39
C LYS A 84 15.94 5.20 -0.23
N ARG A 85 15.70 4.08 0.45
CA ARG A 85 15.97 2.75 -0.10
C ARG A 85 14.95 2.40 -1.19
N LEU A 86 13.68 2.69 -0.96
CA LEU A 86 12.62 2.50 -1.94
C LEU A 86 12.87 3.33 -3.21
N ASP A 87 13.33 4.57 -3.07
CA ASP A 87 13.67 5.44 -4.20
C ASP A 87 14.71 4.79 -5.13
N ARG A 88 15.79 4.23 -4.56
CA ARG A 88 16.81 3.52 -5.34
C ARG A 88 16.26 2.31 -6.11
N TRP A 89 15.28 1.61 -5.52
CA TRP A 89 14.65 0.48 -6.20
C TRP A 89 13.74 0.94 -7.34
N ILE A 90 12.99 2.02 -7.14
CA ILE A 90 12.18 2.65 -8.19
C ILE A 90 13.07 3.14 -9.32
N GLU A 91 14.16 3.84 -9.00
CA GLU A 91 15.16 4.31 -9.98
C GLU A 91 15.82 3.16 -10.77
N SER A 92 16.01 2.00 -10.14
CA SER A 92 16.60 0.83 -10.80
C SER A 92 15.76 0.25 -11.96
N ILE A 93 14.50 0.65 -12.04
CA ILE A 93 13.58 0.28 -13.13
C ILE A 93 13.21 1.49 -14.00
N ASN A 94 14.05 2.54 -13.99
CA ASN A 94 13.88 3.78 -14.75
C ASN A 94 12.57 4.53 -14.45
N LEU A 95 12.07 4.45 -13.23
CA LEU A 95 10.93 5.22 -12.73
C LEU A 95 11.37 6.16 -11.62
N THR A 96 10.55 7.17 -11.35
CA THR A 96 10.70 8.12 -10.25
C THR A 96 9.47 8.07 -9.32
N ARG A 97 9.49 8.81 -8.22
CA ARG A 97 8.31 8.92 -7.34
C ARG A 97 7.10 9.54 -8.03
N GLU A 98 7.35 10.39 -9.01
CA GLU A 98 6.33 11.07 -9.79
C GLU A 98 5.64 10.15 -10.81
N ASP A 99 6.24 9.00 -11.13
CA ASP A 99 5.67 8.01 -12.07
C ASP A 99 4.79 6.98 -11.35
N VAL A 100 5.01 6.77 -10.06
CA VAL A 100 4.32 5.77 -9.24
C VAL A 100 3.40 6.41 -8.21
N TYR A 101 2.56 5.62 -7.55
CA TYR A 101 1.84 6.07 -6.36
C TYR A 101 2.27 5.25 -5.15
N ILE A 102 2.46 5.89 -4.00
CA ILE A 102 2.94 5.24 -2.78
C ILE A 102 1.95 5.53 -1.66
N ALA A 103 1.45 4.49 -1.00
CA ALA A 103 0.56 4.60 0.15
C ALA A 103 0.84 3.49 1.16
N ASN A 104 0.16 3.53 2.31
CA ASN A 104 0.23 2.51 3.34
C ASN A 104 -1.16 1.95 3.66
N ILE A 105 -1.21 0.77 4.29
CA ILE A 105 -2.44 0.16 4.84
C ILE A 105 -3.11 1.13 5.81
N VAL A 106 -2.36 1.65 6.80
CA VAL A 106 -2.86 2.68 7.72
C VAL A 106 -2.25 4.04 7.41
N LYS A 107 -3.02 5.11 7.65
CA LYS A 107 -2.62 6.49 7.33
C LYS A 107 -2.05 7.26 8.52
N CYS A 108 -2.10 6.67 9.71
CA CYS A 108 -1.60 7.23 10.95
C CYS A 108 -0.48 6.36 11.52
N ARG A 109 0.50 6.98 12.16
CA ARG A 109 1.64 6.29 12.77
C ARG A 109 1.20 5.52 14.02
N PRO A 110 1.45 4.20 14.11
CA PRO A 110 1.28 3.45 15.36
C PRO A 110 2.34 3.83 16.40
N PRO A 111 1.99 3.86 17.69
CA PRO A 111 2.94 4.13 18.77
C PRO A 111 4.19 3.22 18.69
N GLY A 112 5.39 3.81 18.79
CA GLY A 112 6.64 3.07 18.70
C GLY A 112 6.91 2.37 17.36
N ASN A 113 6.19 2.75 16.30
CA ASN A 113 6.24 2.09 14.98
C ASN A 113 5.91 0.58 15.04
N ARG A 114 5.02 0.18 15.97
CA ARG A 114 4.55 -1.21 16.00
C ARG A 114 3.72 -1.54 14.76
N VAL A 115 3.56 -2.82 14.49
CA VAL A 115 2.61 -3.29 13.47
C VAL A 115 1.19 -2.82 13.84
N PRO A 116 0.40 -2.31 12.88
CA PRO A 116 -1.00 -1.98 13.11
C PRO A 116 -1.81 -3.20 13.56
N THR A 117 -2.76 -2.98 14.48
CA THR A 117 -3.68 -4.07 14.85
C THR A 117 -4.68 -4.36 13.71
N PRO A 118 -5.32 -5.54 13.72
CA PRO A 118 -6.36 -5.84 12.75
C PRO A 118 -7.52 -4.83 12.75
N GLU A 119 -7.87 -4.28 13.91
CA GLU A 119 -8.91 -3.25 14.03
C GLU A 119 -8.49 -1.95 13.35
N GLU A 120 -7.25 -1.51 13.59
CA GLU A 120 -6.68 -0.31 12.98
C GLU A 120 -6.59 -0.44 11.46
N ALA A 121 -6.15 -1.60 10.97
CA ALA A 121 -6.11 -1.90 9.56
C ALA A 121 -7.52 -1.92 8.94
N ARG A 122 -8.49 -2.62 9.55
CA ARG A 122 -9.88 -2.67 9.06
C ARG A 122 -10.52 -1.29 8.97
N SER A 123 -10.28 -0.43 9.94
CA SER A 123 -10.82 0.95 9.94
C SER A 123 -10.21 1.81 8.83
N CYS A 124 -8.97 1.55 8.43
CA CYS A 124 -8.23 2.39 7.48
C CYS A 124 -8.22 1.86 6.04
N MET A 125 -8.33 0.54 5.86
CA MET A 125 -8.32 -0.13 4.55
C MET A 125 -9.35 0.43 3.54
N PRO A 126 -10.58 0.80 3.94
CA PRO A 126 -11.54 1.37 2.99
C PRO A 126 -11.00 2.58 2.22
N TYR A 127 -10.22 3.43 2.86
CA TYR A 127 -9.60 4.59 2.21
C TYR A 127 -8.55 4.16 1.18
N LEU A 128 -7.72 3.17 1.49
CA LEU A 128 -6.74 2.62 0.55
C LEU A 128 -7.43 1.98 -0.66
N ILE A 129 -8.49 1.22 -0.44
CA ILE A 129 -9.27 0.58 -1.50
C ILE A 129 -9.87 1.64 -2.44
N ARG A 130 -10.44 2.72 -1.90
CA ARG A 130 -10.96 3.85 -2.68
C ARG A 130 -9.85 4.53 -3.46
N GLN A 131 -8.66 4.74 -2.88
CA GLN A 131 -7.50 5.26 -3.60
C GLN A 131 -7.12 4.37 -4.79
N ILE A 132 -7.03 3.04 -4.60
CA ILE A 132 -6.72 2.09 -5.68
C ILE A 132 -7.78 2.16 -6.79
N ARG A 133 -9.08 2.24 -6.43
CA ARG A 133 -10.19 2.35 -7.40
C ARG A 133 -10.13 3.63 -8.24
N ILE A 134 -9.68 4.74 -7.67
CA ILE A 134 -9.53 6.02 -8.39
C ILE A 134 -8.29 6.00 -9.27
N ILE A 135 -7.14 5.57 -8.73
CA ILE A 135 -5.86 5.53 -9.44
C ILE A 135 -5.87 4.50 -10.57
N ARG A 136 -6.54 3.35 -10.34
CA ARG A 136 -6.64 2.21 -11.28
C ARG A 136 -5.26 1.74 -11.77
N PRO A 137 -4.34 1.44 -10.86
CA PRO A 137 -3.02 0.98 -11.26
C PRO A 137 -3.13 -0.36 -12.01
N LYS A 138 -2.24 -0.58 -12.98
CA LYS A 138 -2.12 -1.88 -13.67
C LYS A 138 -1.45 -2.92 -12.81
N LEU A 139 -0.56 -2.50 -11.88
CA LEU A 139 0.17 -3.37 -10.98
C LEU A 139 0.18 -2.81 -9.56
N LEU A 140 0.11 -3.72 -8.59
CA LEU A 140 0.35 -3.43 -7.17
C LEU A 140 1.65 -4.10 -6.72
N CYS A 141 2.40 -3.42 -5.85
CA CYS A 141 3.55 -4.00 -5.16
C CYS A 141 3.39 -3.80 -3.65
N THR A 142 3.31 -4.89 -2.87
CA THR A 142 3.28 -4.78 -1.41
C THR A 142 4.70 -4.83 -0.84
N LEU A 143 4.99 -3.86 0.03
CA LEU A 143 6.26 -3.71 0.73
C LEU A 143 6.19 -4.35 2.11
N GLY A 144 6.63 -5.60 2.20
CA GLY A 144 6.68 -6.37 3.43
C GLY A 144 5.44 -7.23 3.71
N LEU A 145 5.56 -8.00 4.78
CA LEU A 145 4.59 -9.03 5.16
C LEU A 145 3.23 -8.46 5.55
N THR A 146 3.23 -7.39 6.36
CA THR A 146 2.00 -6.81 6.89
C THR A 146 1.11 -6.28 5.76
N ALA A 147 1.70 -5.55 4.80
CA ALA A 147 0.96 -5.06 3.65
C ALA A 147 0.38 -6.22 2.82
N LEU A 148 1.17 -7.26 2.56
CA LEU A 148 0.70 -8.45 1.85
C LEU A 148 -0.48 -9.12 2.56
N ASN A 149 -0.33 -9.39 3.86
CA ASN A 149 -1.33 -10.13 4.62
C ASN A 149 -2.66 -9.37 4.71
N TYR A 150 -2.62 -8.04 4.91
CA TYR A 150 -3.85 -7.24 4.92
C TYR A 150 -4.48 -7.08 3.53
N MET A 151 -3.68 -6.98 2.47
CA MET A 151 -4.21 -6.86 1.11
C MET A 151 -4.89 -8.16 0.64
N LEU A 152 -4.32 -9.31 0.96
CA LEU A 152 -4.81 -10.61 0.47
C LEU A 152 -5.60 -11.42 1.51
N GLY A 153 -5.64 -11.00 2.77
CA GLY A 153 -6.27 -11.77 3.84
C GLY A 153 -5.57 -13.11 4.12
N VAL A 154 -4.25 -13.17 3.92
CA VAL A 154 -3.44 -14.39 4.11
C VAL A 154 -2.52 -14.26 5.31
N ASP A 155 -1.99 -15.39 5.78
CA ASP A 155 -0.92 -15.47 6.77
C ASP A 155 0.25 -16.27 6.18
N GLU A 156 1.08 -15.58 5.41
CA GLU A 156 2.24 -16.17 4.73
C GLU A 156 3.55 -15.58 5.28
N ARG A 157 4.67 -16.26 5.04
CA ARG A 157 6.00 -15.71 5.31
C ARG A 157 6.50 -14.96 4.09
N ILE A 158 7.00 -13.73 4.26
CA ILE A 158 7.48 -12.91 3.15
C ILE A 158 8.58 -13.59 2.34
N THR A 159 9.44 -14.39 2.97
CA THR A 159 10.50 -15.15 2.31
C THR A 159 9.99 -16.21 1.32
N LYS A 160 8.72 -16.63 1.47
CA LYS A 160 8.06 -17.56 0.54
C LYS A 160 7.18 -16.85 -0.47
N ALA A 161 6.60 -15.72 -0.08
CA ALA A 161 5.63 -14.98 -0.88
C ALA A 161 6.28 -14.02 -1.88
N ARG A 162 7.44 -13.41 -1.52
CA ARG A 162 8.11 -12.44 -2.39
C ARG A 162 8.39 -12.99 -3.78
N GLY A 163 8.33 -12.14 -4.77
CA GLY A 163 8.60 -12.49 -6.16
C GLY A 163 7.57 -13.43 -6.79
N ARG A 164 6.45 -13.71 -6.11
CA ARG A 164 5.38 -14.55 -6.66
C ARG A 164 4.15 -13.70 -6.89
N TRP A 165 3.75 -13.58 -8.14
CA TRP A 165 2.56 -12.86 -8.53
C TRP A 165 1.31 -13.44 -7.87
N ARG A 166 0.47 -12.54 -7.39
CA ARG A 166 -0.86 -12.78 -6.85
C ARG A 166 -1.88 -11.98 -7.64
N ASP A 167 -3.13 -12.22 -7.36
CA ASP A 167 -4.24 -11.38 -7.84
C ASP A 167 -4.87 -10.64 -6.66
N TRP A 168 -5.14 -9.37 -6.84
CA TRP A 168 -5.94 -8.57 -5.93
C TRP A 168 -7.09 -7.92 -6.71
N ASN A 169 -8.29 -8.56 -6.68
CA ASN A 169 -9.48 -8.09 -7.37
C ASN A 169 -9.24 -7.76 -8.86
N GLY A 170 -8.55 -8.64 -9.56
CA GLY A 170 -8.22 -8.48 -10.97
C GLY A 170 -6.96 -7.66 -11.25
N ILE A 171 -6.29 -7.12 -10.23
CA ILE A 171 -5.03 -6.39 -10.38
C ILE A 171 -3.86 -7.30 -9.96
N PRO A 172 -2.87 -7.56 -10.84
CA PRO A 172 -1.68 -8.30 -10.48
C PRO A 172 -0.91 -7.61 -9.34
N LEU A 173 -0.57 -8.40 -8.31
CA LEU A 173 0.12 -7.93 -7.12
C LEU A 173 1.41 -8.73 -6.92
N LEU A 174 2.54 -8.04 -6.76
CA LEU A 174 3.84 -8.62 -6.44
C LEU A 174 4.26 -8.24 -5.02
N PRO A 175 4.45 -9.20 -4.11
CA PRO A 175 5.04 -8.93 -2.80
C PRO A 175 6.56 -8.87 -2.90
N THR A 176 7.17 -7.93 -2.15
CA THR A 176 8.61 -7.88 -1.94
C THR A 176 8.94 -7.55 -0.49
N TYR A 177 10.24 -7.53 -0.13
CA TYR A 177 10.66 -7.15 1.21
C TYR A 177 10.35 -5.68 1.52
N HIS A 178 10.09 -5.39 2.79
CA HIS A 178 9.98 -4.00 3.25
C HIS A 178 11.37 -3.33 3.25
N PRO A 179 11.50 -2.07 2.80
CA PRO A 179 12.80 -1.39 2.76
C PRO A 179 13.51 -1.33 4.12
N ALA A 180 12.77 -1.18 5.22
CA ALA A 180 13.33 -1.20 6.57
C ALA A 180 13.92 -2.58 6.97
N PHE A 181 13.42 -3.68 6.39
CA PHE A 181 14.02 -5.00 6.59
C PHE A 181 15.39 -5.06 5.90
N ILE A 182 15.51 -4.57 4.68
CA ILE A 182 16.78 -4.55 3.92
C ILE A 182 17.81 -3.62 4.55
N LEU A 183 17.40 -2.55 5.26
CA LEU A 183 18.34 -1.75 6.04
C LEU A 183 19.01 -2.54 7.17
N ARG A 184 18.31 -3.53 7.74
CA ARG A 184 18.84 -4.43 8.79
C ARG A 184 19.58 -5.65 8.22
N ASP A 185 19.18 -6.13 7.05
CA ASP A 185 19.78 -7.27 6.34
C ASP A 185 20.01 -6.96 4.86
N PRO A 186 21.08 -6.22 4.54
CA PRO A 186 21.38 -5.83 3.14
C PRO A 186 21.70 -7.03 2.22
N SER A 187 22.00 -8.21 2.78
CA SER A 187 22.31 -9.42 1.97
C SER A 187 21.14 -9.84 1.07
N ARG A 188 19.92 -9.47 1.44
CA ARG A 188 18.68 -9.76 0.70
C ARG A 188 18.33 -8.75 -0.39
N GLU A 189 19.11 -7.70 -0.56
CA GLU A 189 18.75 -6.65 -1.50
C GLU A 189 18.76 -7.11 -2.96
N LYS A 190 19.63 -8.07 -3.30
CA LYS A 190 19.66 -8.68 -4.63
C LYS A 190 18.29 -9.25 -5.03
N GLU A 191 17.64 -9.91 -4.07
CA GLU A 191 16.30 -10.50 -4.29
C GLU A 191 15.25 -9.41 -4.59
N VAL A 192 15.37 -8.23 -3.98
CA VAL A 192 14.48 -7.09 -4.27
C VAL A 192 14.70 -6.55 -5.68
N PHE A 193 15.94 -6.43 -6.12
CA PHE A 193 16.21 -6.01 -7.51
C PHE A 193 15.66 -7.01 -8.54
N GLU A 194 15.63 -8.30 -8.23
CA GLU A 194 14.97 -9.30 -9.06
C GLU A 194 13.46 -9.06 -9.12
N ASP A 195 12.80 -8.80 -7.97
CA ASP A 195 11.37 -8.45 -7.91
C ASP A 195 11.05 -7.18 -8.72
N PHE A 196 11.89 -6.15 -8.61
CA PHE A 196 11.69 -4.89 -9.34
C PHE A 196 11.89 -5.06 -10.85
N LYS A 197 12.83 -5.89 -11.30
CA LYS A 197 12.96 -6.23 -12.72
C LYS A 197 11.72 -6.94 -13.26
N ASP A 198 11.12 -7.82 -12.47
CA ASP A 198 9.87 -8.50 -12.85
C ASP A 198 8.70 -7.51 -12.93
N LEU A 199 8.60 -6.55 -11.97
CA LEU A 199 7.65 -5.43 -12.05
C LEU A 199 7.81 -4.64 -13.35
N ALA A 200 9.05 -4.23 -13.69
CA ALA A 200 9.33 -3.47 -14.91
C ALA A 200 8.94 -4.24 -16.16
N SER A 201 9.30 -5.52 -16.24
CA SER A 201 8.96 -6.37 -17.37
C SER A 201 7.45 -6.47 -17.57
N ARG A 202 6.70 -6.59 -16.49
CA ARG A 202 5.24 -6.70 -16.56
C ARG A 202 4.54 -5.38 -16.88
N LEU A 203 5.12 -4.25 -16.46
CA LEU A 203 4.62 -2.92 -16.86
C LEU A 203 4.71 -2.73 -18.38
N LEU A 204 5.84 -3.09 -19.00
CA LEU A 204 6.03 -2.99 -20.46
C LEU A 204 5.02 -3.84 -21.24
N ILE A 205 4.70 -5.04 -20.76
CA ILE A 205 3.69 -5.91 -21.38
C ILE A 205 2.28 -5.30 -21.29
N ALA A 206 2.00 -4.59 -20.20
CA ALA A 206 0.72 -3.95 -19.98
C ALA A 206 0.51 -2.67 -20.82
N GLU A 207 1.56 -2.14 -21.46
CA GLU A 207 1.53 -0.99 -22.35
C GLU A 207 1.36 -1.40 -23.84
N ALA A 208 1.66 -2.64 -24.17
CA ALA A 208 1.57 -3.20 -25.53
C ALA A 208 0.17 -3.76 -25.81
#